data_706e7c9352996d4cf4d89e24942b03d4
#
_entry.id   706e7c9352996d4cf4d89e24942b03d4
#
_cell.length_a   1.000
_cell.length_b   1.000
_cell.length_c   1.000
_cell.angle_alpha   90.00
_cell.angle_beta   90.00
_cell.angle_gamma   90.00
#
_symmetry.space_group_name_H-M   'P 1'
#
loop_
_entity.id
_entity.type
_entity.pdbx_description
1 polymer ?
#
loop_
_entity_poly.entity_id
_entity_poly.type
_entity_poly.pdbx_seq_one_letter_code
_entity_poly.pdbx_strand_id
1 'polypeptide(L)'
;MTWQRPDDRTSNQLRPIEFIHRFTKHSAGSVLAKCGDTHVLCTVSIEEQVPRWMAKQGRGWLSAEYRMLPGATHDRNNRETMKLSGRTQEIQRLISRSLRSTLDMELLGERTVIIDCDVLQADGGTRTTAITGAYVALQDAIDVLIDKGLLAKSPLIHQVAAISVGLIDGEAFLDLNYLEDVRADIDSNIVMNELGGIIEVQGTAEAGSFSRSQLDAILNLAESGIQELMVFQRDR
;
A
#
# COMPACT_ATOMS: atom_id res chain seq x y z
N MET A 1 -3.25 -31.63 10.49
CA MET A 1 -4.25 -30.66 11.04
C MET A 1 -4.05 -29.40 10.28
N THR A 2 -5.08 -28.85 9.64
CA THR A 2 -5.01 -27.51 9.04
C THR A 2 -4.79 -26.49 10.15
N TRP A 3 -3.88 -25.56 9.93
CA TRP A 3 -3.61 -24.49 10.90
C TRP A 3 -4.82 -23.59 11.07
N GLN A 4 -5.18 -23.27 12.31
CA GLN A 4 -6.31 -22.41 12.63
C GLN A 4 -5.78 -20.99 12.95
N ARG A 5 -6.37 -19.98 12.33
CA ARG A 5 -6.00 -18.57 12.53
C ARG A 5 -6.32 -18.13 13.97
N PRO A 6 -5.45 -17.32 14.60
CA PRO A 6 -5.66 -16.86 15.99
C PRO A 6 -6.92 -16.02 16.20
N ASP A 7 -7.42 -15.38 15.14
CA ASP A 7 -8.57 -14.49 15.12
C ASP A 7 -9.82 -15.11 14.49
N ASP A 8 -9.84 -16.44 14.33
CA ASP A 8 -10.94 -17.26 13.79
C ASP A 8 -11.37 -16.89 12.35
N ARG A 9 -10.60 -16.07 11.61
CA ARG A 9 -10.88 -15.82 10.20
C ARG A 9 -10.69 -17.08 9.35
N THR A 10 -11.46 -17.19 8.27
CA THR A 10 -11.19 -18.21 7.23
C THR A 10 -9.94 -17.85 6.42
N SER A 11 -9.36 -18.81 5.70
CA SER A 11 -8.11 -18.60 4.95
C SER A 11 -8.21 -17.48 3.88
N ASN A 12 -9.41 -17.19 3.38
CA ASN A 12 -9.69 -16.20 2.36
C ASN A 12 -10.33 -14.89 2.88
N GLN A 13 -10.34 -14.67 4.18
CA GLN A 13 -11.02 -13.52 4.79
C GLN A 13 -10.02 -12.39 5.15
N LEU A 14 -10.39 -11.15 4.80
CA LEU A 14 -9.67 -9.94 5.21
C LEU A 14 -9.85 -9.66 6.71
N ARG A 15 -8.88 -8.97 7.31
CA ARG A 15 -9.08 -8.26 8.58
C ARG A 15 -10.09 -7.12 8.39
N PRO A 16 -10.67 -6.55 9.45
CA PRO A 16 -11.50 -5.34 9.35
C PRO A 16 -10.72 -4.21 8.66
N ILE A 17 -11.34 -3.60 7.64
CA ILE A 17 -10.74 -2.49 6.86
C ILE A 17 -11.49 -1.20 7.17
N GLU A 18 -10.74 -0.12 7.42
CA GLU A 18 -11.30 1.21 7.63
C GLU A 18 -10.37 2.27 7.04
N PHE A 19 -10.94 3.26 6.33
CA PHE A 19 -10.24 4.46 5.86
C PHE A 19 -10.88 5.68 6.50
N ILE A 20 -10.13 6.39 7.37
CA ILE A 20 -10.59 7.62 8.00
C ILE A 20 -10.02 8.80 7.21
N HIS A 21 -10.88 9.41 6.39
CA HIS A 21 -10.53 10.55 5.53
C HIS A 21 -10.31 11.83 6.34
N ARG A 22 -9.54 12.75 5.78
CA ARG A 22 -9.24 14.07 6.36
C ARG A 22 -8.71 13.98 7.79
N PHE A 23 -7.90 12.96 8.06
CA PHE A 23 -7.39 12.68 9.40
C PHE A 23 -6.48 13.79 9.93
N THR A 24 -5.70 14.43 9.04
CA THR A 24 -4.90 15.63 9.34
C THR A 24 -5.38 16.82 8.52
N LYS A 25 -5.13 18.05 9.02
CA LYS A 25 -5.72 19.27 8.46
C LYS A 25 -4.99 19.84 7.25
N HIS A 26 -3.65 19.68 7.18
CA HIS A 26 -2.82 20.53 6.29
C HIS A 26 -2.49 19.87 4.95
N SER A 27 -2.48 18.54 4.87
CA SER A 27 -2.20 17.80 3.66
C SER A 27 -3.33 17.91 2.65
N ALA A 28 -3.02 17.86 1.35
CA ALA A 28 -4.01 17.88 0.28
C ALA A 28 -4.92 16.63 0.34
N GLY A 29 -4.36 15.47 0.65
CA GLY A 29 -5.07 14.25 1.02
C GLY A 29 -4.52 13.70 2.32
N SER A 30 -5.36 13.13 3.17
CA SER A 30 -4.94 12.58 4.46
C SER A 30 -5.90 11.50 4.92
N VAL A 31 -5.38 10.28 5.04
CA VAL A 31 -6.15 9.09 5.40
C VAL A 31 -5.42 8.31 6.47
N LEU A 32 -6.11 7.96 7.55
CA LEU A 32 -5.66 6.88 8.42
C LEU A 32 -6.26 5.57 7.89
N ALA A 33 -5.40 4.74 7.30
CA ALA A 33 -5.74 3.41 6.81
C ALA A 33 -5.54 2.38 7.92
N LYS A 34 -6.57 1.58 8.18
CA LYS A 34 -6.53 0.48 9.13
C LYS A 34 -6.84 -0.84 8.44
N CYS A 35 -6.03 -1.84 8.73
CA CYS A 35 -6.21 -3.23 8.34
C CYS A 35 -6.00 -4.08 9.59
N GLY A 36 -7.12 -4.43 10.27
CA GLY A 36 -7.05 -4.95 11.63
C GLY A 36 -6.28 -3.99 12.55
N ASP A 37 -5.27 -4.52 13.24
CA ASP A 37 -4.40 -3.76 14.13
C ASP A 37 -3.22 -3.08 13.42
N THR A 38 -3.09 -3.18 12.10
CA THR A 38 -2.13 -2.38 11.33
C THR A 38 -2.73 -1.03 10.97
N HIS A 39 -2.12 0.07 11.46
CA HIS A 39 -2.55 1.44 11.25
C HIS A 39 -1.47 2.24 10.56
N VAL A 40 -1.78 2.83 9.39
CA VAL A 40 -0.85 3.65 8.60
C VAL A 40 -1.49 5.00 8.31
N LEU A 41 -0.85 6.08 8.73
CA LEU A 41 -1.21 7.43 8.31
C LEU A 41 -0.60 7.70 6.94
N CYS A 42 -1.46 7.94 5.94
CA CYS A 42 -1.07 8.29 4.58
C CYS A 42 -1.42 9.76 4.32
N THR A 43 -0.44 10.59 4.01
CA THR A 43 -0.66 11.99 3.67
C THR A 43 -0.09 12.33 2.31
N VAL A 44 -0.72 13.29 1.62
CA VAL A 44 -0.32 13.74 0.27
C VAL A 44 -0.05 15.22 0.29
N SER A 45 1.16 15.58 -0.10
CA SER A 45 1.60 16.95 -0.35
C SER A 45 1.74 17.17 -1.86
N ILE A 46 1.36 18.35 -2.34
CA ILE A 46 1.45 18.76 -3.75
C ILE A 46 2.36 19.97 -3.85
N GLU A 47 3.39 19.87 -4.67
CA GLU A 47 4.27 20.99 -5.04
C GLU A 47 3.97 21.41 -6.49
N GLU A 48 3.81 22.71 -6.74
CA GLU A 48 3.57 23.29 -8.07
C GLU A 48 4.86 23.40 -8.93
N GLN A 49 5.77 22.44 -8.74
CA GLN A 49 7.02 22.30 -9.47
C GLN A 49 7.45 20.83 -9.51
N VAL A 50 8.23 20.48 -10.52
CA VAL A 50 8.85 19.16 -10.64
C VAL A 50 10.33 19.22 -10.27
N PRO A 51 10.96 18.09 -9.93
CA PRO A 51 12.40 18.01 -9.73
C PRO A 51 13.16 18.59 -10.94
N ARG A 52 14.31 19.24 -10.70
CA ARG A 52 15.09 19.93 -11.75
C ARG A 52 15.39 19.07 -12.99
N TRP A 53 15.60 17.77 -12.79
CA TRP A 53 15.87 16.81 -13.88
C TRP A 53 14.63 16.49 -14.73
N MET A 54 13.42 16.87 -14.28
CA MET A 54 12.15 16.73 -15.01
C MET A 54 11.62 18.05 -15.57
N ALA A 55 12.24 19.18 -15.24
CA ALA A 55 11.77 20.50 -15.67
C ALA A 55 11.63 20.58 -17.20
N LYS A 56 10.55 21.20 -17.67
CA LYS A 56 10.22 21.40 -19.09
C LYS A 56 9.87 20.11 -19.86
N GLN A 57 9.53 19.03 -19.16
CA GLN A 57 9.05 17.80 -19.80
C GLN A 57 7.50 17.77 -19.94
N GLY A 58 6.79 18.75 -19.36
CA GLY A 58 5.33 18.87 -19.43
C GLY A 58 4.57 17.79 -18.65
N ARG A 59 5.25 17.09 -17.74
CA ARG A 59 4.65 15.99 -16.95
C ARG A 59 5.04 16.07 -15.49
N GLY A 60 4.18 15.52 -14.64
CA GLY A 60 4.36 15.48 -13.21
C GLY A 60 5.29 14.36 -12.72
N TRP A 61 5.46 14.34 -11.41
CA TRP A 61 6.22 13.31 -10.71
C TRP A 61 5.50 12.88 -9.43
N LEU A 62 5.65 11.61 -9.04
CA LEU A 62 5.20 11.10 -7.76
C LEU A 62 6.36 10.38 -7.06
N SER A 63 6.56 10.70 -5.80
CA SER A 63 7.44 9.99 -4.88
C SER A 63 6.70 9.63 -3.60
N ALA A 64 7.21 8.65 -2.86
CA ALA A 64 6.68 8.28 -1.56
C ALA A 64 7.80 8.10 -0.55
N GLU A 65 7.50 8.46 0.69
CA GLU A 65 8.27 8.13 1.88
C GLU A 65 7.51 7.13 2.74
N TYR A 66 8.25 6.30 3.45
CA TYR A 66 7.69 5.32 4.38
C TYR A 66 8.51 5.33 5.65
N ARG A 67 7.84 5.42 6.77
CA ARG A 67 8.47 5.35 8.10
C ARG A 67 7.61 4.51 9.03
N MET A 68 8.27 4.03 10.07
CA MET A 68 7.60 3.35 11.18
C MET A 68 7.91 4.10 12.47
N LEU A 69 6.88 4.42 13.24
CA LEU A 69 7.08 5.02 14.56
C LEU A 69 7.85 4.04 15.48
N PRO A 70 8.71 4.55 16.37
CA PRO A 70 9.44 3.68 17.31
C PRO A 70 8.56 2.75 18.15
N GLY A 71 7.36 3.21 18.51
CA GLY A 71 6.39 2.43 19.28
C GLY A 71 5.34 1.72 18.43
N ALA A 72 5.55 1.56 17.12
CA ALA A 72 4.59 0.90 16.24
C ALA A 72 4.54 -0.63 16.43
N THR A 73 5.58 -1.24 16.99
CA THR A 73 5.70 -2.67 17.25
C THR A 73 5.75 -2.94 18.76
N HIS A 74 5.53 -4.20 19.15
CA HIS A 74 5.61 -4.64 20.56
C HIS A 74 6.94 -4.20 21.21
N ASP A 75 8.05 -4.50 20.54
CA ASP A 75 9.35 -4.02 20.94
C ASP A 75 9.66 -2.69 20.27
N ARG A 76 10.16 -1.72 21.02
CA ARG A 76 10.46 -0.38 20.51
C ARG A 76 11.57 -0.42 19.47
N ASN A 77 11.29 0.06 18.26
CA ASN A 77 12.27 0.27 17.20
C ASN A 77 13.08 1.56 17.39
N ASN A 78 14.32 1.57 16.91
CA ASN A 78 15.09 2.80 16.82
C ASN A 78 14.49 3.72 15.75
N ARG A 79 14.44 5.02 16.08
CA ARG A 79 14.01 6.01 15.08
C ARG A 79 15.07 6.14 13.99
N GLU A 80 14.68 5.89 12.76
CA GLU A 80 15.51 6.18 11.60
C GLU A 80 15.60 7.70 11.40
N THR A 81 16.82 8.24 11.37
CA THR A 81 17.05 9.68 11.19
C THR A 81 17.81 9.96 9.88
N MET A 82 19.14 9.91 9.90
CA MET A 82 19.96 10.30 8.75
C MET A 82 20.20 9.15 7.75
N LYS A 83 20.18 7.90 8.21
CA LYS A 83 20.38 6.73 7.35
C LYS A 83 19.17 5.82 7.44
N LEU A 84 18.54 5.63 6.30
CA LEU A 84 17.40 4.72 6.16
C LEU A 84 17.89 3.28 6.04
N SER A 85 17.15 2.34 6.64
CA SER A 85 17.36 0.91 6.42
C SER A 85 17.07 0.51 4.96
N GLY A 86 17.64 -0.59 4.51
CA GLY A 86 17.33 -1.16 3.19
C GLY A 86 15.86 -1.49 3.04
N ARG A 87 15.20 -1.98 4.10
CA ARG A 87 13.76 -2.24 4.13
C ARG A 87 12.94 -0.97 3.89
N THR A 88 13.24 0.11 4.61
CA THR A 88 12.55 1.38 4.43
C THR A 88 12.68 1.91 2.99
N GLN A 89 13.89 1.88 2.43
CA GLN A 89 14.14 2.33 1.06
C GLN A 89 13.42 1.44 0.03
N GLU A 90 13.39 0.14 0.24
CA GLU A 90 12.70 -0.81 -0.63
C GLU A 90 11.19 -0.52 -0.64
N ILE A 91 10.57 -0.35 0.55
CA ILE A 91 9.13 -0.08 0.67
C ILE A 91 8.76 1.28 0.05
N GLN A 92 9.56 2.33 0.24
CA GLN A 92 9.36 3.63 -0.42
C GLN A 92 9.31 3.50 -1.94
N ARG A 93 10.23 2.71 -2.50
CA ARG A 93 10.29 2.48 -3.95
C ARG A 93 9.09 1.66 -4.45
N LEU A 94 8.65 0.69 -3.66
CA LEU A 94 7.48 -0.12 -3.94
C LEU A 94 6.21 0.75 -3.99
N ILE A 95 5.95 1.57 -2.94
CA ILE A 95 4.80 2.47 -2.88
C ILE A 95 4.82 3.45 -4.06
N SER A 96 5.96 4.12 -4.27
CA SER A 96 6.12 5.09 -5.36
C SER A 96 5.82 4.48 -6.73
N ARG A 97 6.31 3.26 -6.99
CA ARG A 97 6.13 2.57 -8.27
C ARG A 97 4.69 2.13 -8.46
N SER A 98 4.07 1.57 -7.43
CA SER A 98 2.68 1.14 -7.44
C SER A 98 1.73 2.31 -7.73
N LEU A 99 1.94 3.47 -7.08
CA LEU A 99 1.08 4.63 -7.27
C LEU A 99 1.36 5.40 -8.57
N ARG A 100 2.59 5.38 -9.08
CA ARG A 100 2.86 5.94 -10.41
C ARG A 100 2.12 5.23 -11.54
N SER A 101 1.85 3.93 -11.40
CA SER A 101 1.09 3.19 -12.39
C SER A 101 -0.40 3.57 -12.46
N THR A 102 -0.90 4.32 -11.47
CA THR A 102 -2.29 4.77 -11.40
C THR A 102 -2.52 6.15 -12.01
N LEU A 103 -1.45 6.87 -12.39
CA LEU A 103 -1.50 8.26 -12.80
C LEU A 103 -1.08 8.46 -14.26
N ASP A 104 -1.87 9.24 -14.98
CA ASP A 104 -1.42 9.95 -16.18
C ASP A 104 -0.60 11.17 -15.77
N MET A 105 0.73 11.04 -15.90
CA MET A 105 1.66 12.09 -15.50
C MET A 105 1.61 13.35 -16.36
N GLU A 106 1.14 13.25 -17.61
CA GLU A 106 0.93 14.40 -18.50
C GLU A 106 -0.28 15.21 -18.04
N LEU A 107 -1.37 14.53 -17.67
CA LEU A 107 -2.56 15.19 -17.11
C LEU A 107 -2.30 15.83 -15.74
N LEU A 108 -1.40 15.25 -14.94
CA LEU A 108 -0.98 15.85 -13.67
C LEU A 108 -0.26 17.21 -13.90
N GLY A 109 0.41 17.35 -15.04
CA GLY A 109 1.21 18.54 -15.36
C GLY A 109 2.48 18.62 -14.50
N GLU A 110 3.25 19.71 -14.63
CA GLU A 110 4.53 19.88 -13.92
C GLU A 110 4.35 20.09 -12.40
N ARG A 111 3.77 19.11 -11.71
CA ARG A 111 3.61 19.04 -10.25
C ARG A 111 4.31 17.83 -9.67
N THR A 112 4.77 17.97 -8.44
CA THR A 112 5.26 16.83 -7.66
C THR A 112 4.22 16.44 -6.62
N VAL A 113 3.84 15.17 -6.63
CA VAL A 113 3.06 14.53 -5.56
C VAL A 113 4.05 13.82 -4.64
N ILE A 114 4.02 14.16 -3.36
CA ILE A 114 4.81 13.52 -2.31
C ILE A 114 3.83 12.83 -1.37
N ILE A 115 4.00 11.54 -1.19
CA ILE A 115 3.16 10.73 -0.31
C ILE A 115 3.99 10.27 0.86
N ASP A 116 3.52 10.58 2.07
CA ASP A 116 4.14 10.13 3.31
C ASP A 116 3.28 9.03 3.93
N CYS A 117 3.88 7.87 4.22
CA CYS A 117 3.24 6.74 4.87
C CYS A 117 3.93 6.47 6.21
N ASP A 118 3.29 6.86 7.31
CA ASP A 118 3.77 6.67 8.66
C ASP A 118 3.01 5.54 9.35
N VAL A 119 3.71 4.43 9.63
CA VAL A 119 3.13 3.31 10.38
C VAL A 119 3.03 3.68 11.85
N LEU A 120 1.81 3.81 12.35
CA LEU A 120 1.50 4.13 13.74
C LEU A 120 1.47 2.87 14.60
N GLN A 121 0.93 1.78 14.05
CA GLN A 121 0.85 0.46 14.66
C GLN A 121 1.03 -0.61 13.60
N ALA A 122 1.80 -1.65 13.91
CA ALA A 122 2.16 -2.71 12.96
C ALA A 122 1.75 -4.08 13.50
N ASP A 123 0.90 -4.77 12.73
CA ASP A 123 0.49 -6.15 12.94
C ASP A 123 0.42 -6.91 11.60
N GLY A 124 1.55 -7.03 10.92
CA GLY A 124 1.63 -7.60 9.56
C GLY A 124 1.06 -6.68 8.48
N GLY A 125 1.47 -6.87 7.22
CA GLY A 125 0.93 -6.17 6.05
C GLY A 125 1.12 -4.63 6.03
N THR A 126 2.13 -4.08 6.70
CA THR A 126 2.31 -2.61 6.78
C THR A 126 2.55 -1.97 5.41
N ARG A 127 3.29 -2.62 4.50
CA ARG A 127 3.57 -2.11 3.15
C ARG A 127 2.33 -2.16 2.25
N THR A 128 1.52 -3.21 2.37
CA THR A 128 0.29 -3.37 1.59
C THR A 128 -0.79 -2.40 2.06
N THR A 129 -0.95 -2.21 3.38
CA THR A 129 -1.83 -1.19 3.97
C THR A 129 -1.38 0.22 3.56
N ALA A 130 -0.05 0.50 3.53
CA ALA A 130 0.49 1.78 3.07
C ALA A 130 0.13 2.06 1.60
N ILE A 131 0.29 1.10 0.68
CA ILE A 131 -0.07 1.28 -0.74
C ILE A 131 -1.58 1.53 -0.88
N THR A 132 -2.39 0.69 -0.23
CA THR A 132 -3.85 0.74 -0.33
C THR A 132 -4.42 2.02 0.25
N GLY A 133 -3.93 2.46 1.42
CA GLY A 133 -4.32 3.72 2.05
C GLY A 133 -3.78 4.96 1.34
N ALA A 134 -2.54 4.89 0.82
CA ALA A 134 -1.95 5.98 0.05
C ALA A 134 -2.70 6.25 -1.26
N TYR A 135 -3.26 5.21 -1.90
CA TYR A 135 -4.14 5.41 -3.05
C TYR A 135 -5.40 6.21 -2.67
N VAL A 136 -6.04 5.90 -1.54
CA VAL A 136 -7.22 6.65 -1.05
C VAL A 136 -6.85 8.11 -0.75
N ALA A 137 -5.71 8.34 -0.07
CA ALA A 137 -5.22 9.69 0.20
C ALA A 137 -4.88 10.46 -1.09
N LEU A 138 -4.35 9.78 -2.11
CA LEU A 138 -4.07 10.34 -3.43
C LEU A 138 -5.37 10.75 -4.14
N GLN A 139 -6.42 9.94 -4.08
CA GLN A 139 -7.74 10.30 -4.62
C GLN A 139 -8.27 11.59 -3.96
N ASP A 140 -8.24 11.67 -2.62
CA ASP A 140 -8.68 12.86 -1.89
C ASP A 140 -7.89 14.11 -2.32
N ALA A 141 -6.56 13.98 -2.51
CA ALA A 141 -5.71 15.07 -2.95
C ALA A 141 -6.05 15.54 -4.39
N ILE A 142 -6.31 14.62 -5.30
CA ILE A 142 -6.70 14.94 -6.67
C ILE A 142 -8.07 15.63 -6.71
N ASP A 143 -9.03 15.16 -5.92
CA ASP A 143 -10.35 15.80 -5.81
C ASP A 143 -10.20 17.26 -5.34
N VAL A 144 -9.36 17.51 -4.34
CA VAL A 144 -9.04 18.90 -3.88
C VAL A 144 -8.44 19.76 -5.00
N LEU A 145 -7.58 19.22 -5.87
CA LEU A 145 -7.04 19.96 -7.02
C LEU A 145 -8.12 20.27 -8.06
N ILE A 146 -9.03 19.35 -8.30
CA ILE A 146 -10.17 19.55 -9.22
C ILE A 146 -11.12 20.61 -8.66
N ASP A 147 -11.50 20.51 -7.39
CA ASP A 147 -12.38 21.45 -6.70
C ASP A 147 -11.83 22.89 -6.70
N LYS A 148 -10.49 23.03 -6.63
CA LYS A 148 -9.81 24.33 -6.74
C LYS A 148 -9.63 24.80 -8.18
N GLY A 149 -10.05 24.04 -9.19
CA GLY A 149 -9.88 24.37 -10.61
C GLY A 149 -8.42 24.29 -11.08
N LEU A 150 -7.53 23.62 -10.33
CA LEU A 150 -6.13 23.43 -10.68
C LEU A 150 -5.91 22.25 -11.64
N LEU A 151 -6.85 21.31 -11.69
CA LEU A 151 -6.95 20.24 -12.67
C LEU A 151 -8.32 20.27 -13.33
N ALA A 152 -8.37 20.16 -14.66
CA ALA A 152 -9.63 20.12 -15.43
C ALA A 152 -10.33 18.76 -15.33
N LYS A 153 -9.58 17.69 -15.12
CA LYS A 153 -10.06 16.32 -14.95
C LYS A 153 -9.08 15.52 -14.13
N SER A 154 -9.54 14.39 -13.59
CA SER A 154 -8.68 13.49 -12.81
C SER A 154 -7.57 12.87 -13.67
N PRO A 155 -6.32 12.91 -13.21
CA PRO A 155 -5.21 12.17 -13.82
C PRO A 155 -5.17 10.69 -13.36
N LEU A 156 -6.07 10.26 -12.46
CA LEU A 156 -6.15 8.85 -12.04
C LEU A 156 -6.72 8.01 -13.19
N ILE A 157 -5.96 7.01 -13.62
CA ILE A 157 -6.31 6.11 -14.71
C ILE A 157 -6.68 4.70 -14.24
N HIS A 158 -6.20 4.31 -13.06
CA HIS A 158 -6.45 3.02 -12.44
C HIS A 158 -6.63 3.14 -10.94
N GLN A 159 -7.47 2.27 -10.38
CA GLN A 159 -7.50 1.98 -8.95
C GLN A 159 -6.43 0.94 -8.65
N VAL A 160 -5.77 1.04 -7.49
CA VAL A 160 -4.76 0.07 -7.04
C VAL A 160 -4.97 -0.30 -5.59
N ALA A 161 -4.77 -1.57 -5.28
CA ALA A 161 -4.66 -2.06 -3.91
C ALA A 161 -3.57 -3.11 -3.81
N ALA A 162 -3.14 -3.38 -2.59
CA ALA A 162 -2.10 -4.36 -2.28
C ALA A 162 -2.51 -5.21 -1.08
N ILE A 163 -2.10 -6.48 -1.12
CA ILE A 163 -2.41 -7.43 -0.06
C ILE A 163 -1.23 -8.39 0.20
N SER A 164 -1.10 -8.87 1.43
CA SER A 164 -0.22 -9.99 1.74
C SER A 164 -0.96 -11.32 1.60
N VAL A 165 -0.26 -12.32 1.10
CA VAL A 165 -0.72 -13.72 1.04
C VAL A 165 0.45 -14.61 1.42
N GLY A 166 0.25 -15.54 2.35
CA GLY A 166 1.26 -16.50 2.72
C GLY A 166 0.81 -17.92 2.57
N LEU A 167 1.77 -18.84 2.53
CA LEU A 167 1.53 -20.27 2.71
C LEU A 167 1.93 -20.67 4.12
N ILE A 168 1.03 -21.37 4.82
CA ILE A 168 1.25 -21.94 6.14
C ILE A 168 0.85 -23.41 6.06
N ASP A 169 1.79 -24.32 6.34
CA ASP A 169 1.55 -25.77 6.26
C ASP A 169 0.97 -26.20 4.87
N GLY A 170 1.34 -25.49 3.79
CA GLY A 170 0.92 -25.75 2.41
C GLY A 170 -0.43 -25.18 1.99
N GLU A 171 -1.16 -24.49 2.88
CA GLU A 171 -2.41 -23.78 2.60
C GLU A 171 -2.17 -22.29 2.45
N ALA A 172 -2.88 -21.63 1.50
CA ALA A 172 -2.77 -20.19 1.27
C ALA A 172 -3.72 -19.41 2.18
N PHE A 173 -3.19 -18.35 2.82
CA PHE A 173 -3.91 -17.45 3.72
C PHE A 173 -3.81 -16.01 3.24
N LEU A 174 -4.97 -15.37 3.13
CA LEU A 174 -5.11 -13.97 2.73
C LEU A 174 -4.87 -13.05 3.93
N ASP A 175 -4.20 -11.91 3.69
CA ASP A 175 -4.08 -10.82 4.66
C ASP A 175 -3.51 -11.27 6.01
N LEU A 176 -2.21 -11.58 5.99
CA LEU A 176 -1.49 -12.08 7.16
C LEU A 176 -1.37 -11.01 8.25
N ASN A 177 -1.72 -11.37 9.50
CA ASN A 177 -1.31 -10.64 10.68
C ASN A 177 0.15 -10.99 11.04
N TYR A 178 0.71 -10.37 12.08
CA TYR A 178 2.11 -10.57 12.47
C TYR A 178 2.43 -12.03 12.85
N LEU A 179 1.54 -12.71 13.58
CA LEU A 179 1.76 -14.11 14.00
C LEU A 179 1.74 -15.07 12.81
N GLU A 180 0.92 -14.77 11.82
CA GLU A 180 0.83 -15.52 10.57
C GLU A 180 2.04 -15.29 9.68
N ASP A 181 2.46 -14.01 9.55
CA ASP A 181 3.64 -13.58 8.78
C ASP A 181 4.92 -14.29 9.30
N VAL A 182 5.11 -14.31 10.62
CA VAL A 182 6.26 -15.00 11.27
C VAL A 182 6.23 -16.52 11.05
N ARG A 183 5.03 -17.12 10.94
CA ARG A 183 4.87 -18.56 10.77
C ARG A 183 4.91 -19.01 9.31
N ALA A 184 4.65 -18.11 8.38
CA ALA A 184 4.50 -18.44 6.97
C ALA A 184 5.77 -19.08 6.39
N ASP A 185 5.62 -20.21 5.70
CA ASP A 185 6.68 -20.83 4.89
C ASP A 185 7.03 -19.95 3.69
N ILE A 186 6.03 -19.22 3.18
CA ILE A 186 6.13 -18.26 2.08
C ILE A 186 5.34 -17.03 2.47
N ASP A 187 6.00 -15.86 2.42
CA ASP A 187 5.36 -14.54 2.49
C ASP A 187 5.40 -13.89 1.12
N SER A 188 4.23 -13.38 0.69
CA SER A 188 4.09 -12.69 -0.60
C SER A 188 3.28 -11.42 -0.45
N ASN A 189 3.71 -10.37 -1.15
CA ASN A 189 3.00 -9.10 -1.23
C ASN A 189 2.67 -8.83 -2.70
N ILE A 190 1.40 -8.65 -3.00
CA ILE A 190 0.87 -8.53 -4.36
C ILE A 190 0.20 -7.17 -4.52
N VAL A 191 0.48 -6.51 -5.63
CA VAL A 191 -0.14 -5.24 -6.02
C VAL A 191 -0.80 -5.42 -7.37
N MET A 192 -2.10 -5.11 -7.46
CA MET A 192 -2.86 -5.18 -8.70
C MET A 192 -3.73 -3.94 -8.89
N ASN A 193 -4.11 -3.70 -10.16
CA ASN A 193 -5.14 -2.73 -10.50
C ASN A 193 -6.54 -3.38 -10.57
N GLU A 194 -7.58 -2.57 -10.75
CA GLU A 194 -8.99 -3.00 -10.80
C GLU A 194 -9.32 -3.93 -11.98
N LEU A 195 -8.46 -3.99 -12.99
CA LEU A 195 -8.62 -4.85 -14.16
C LEU A 195 -7.93 -6.22 -13.98
N GLY A 196 -7.40 -6.51 -12.77
CA GLY A 196 -6.61 -7.71 -12.48
C GLY A 196 -5.18 -7.64 -13.02
N GLY A 197 -4.74 -6.47 -13.52
CA GLY A 197 -3.37 -6.26 -13.96
C GLY A 197 -2.39 -6.27 -12.81
N ILE A 198 -1.38 -7.16 -12.87
CA ILE A 198 -0.34 -7.28 -11.85
C ILE A 198 0.66 -6.14 -12.01
N ILE A 199 0.87 -5.36 -10.94
CA ILE A 199 1.84 -4.25 -10.90
C ILE A 199 3.14 -4.72 -10.25
N GLU A 200 3.03 -5.48 -9.16
CA GLU A 200 4.19 -6.01 -8.43
C GLU A 200 3.85 -7.35 -7.79
N VAL A 201 4.82 -8.25 -7.80
CA VAL A 201 4.80 -9.51 -7.05
C VAL A 201 6.11 -9.60 -6.29
N GLN A 202 6.03 -9.63 -4.98
CA GLN A 202 7.15 -9.94 -4.09
C GLN A 202 6.80 -11.21 -3.35
N GLY A 203 7.65 -12.22 -3.40
CA GLY A 203 7.43 -13.48 -2.70
C GLY A 203 8.75 -14.09 -2.31
N THR A 204 8.85 -14.54 -1.07
CA THR A 204 10.04 -15.17 -0.51
C THR A 204 9.65 -16.47 0.18
N ALA A 205 10.38 -17.54 -0.10
CA ALA A 205 10.31 -18.74 0.70
C ALA A 205 11.35 -18.65 1.83
N GLU A 206 10.91 -18.75 3.08
CA GLU A 206 11.80 -18.71 4.25
C GLU A 206 12.71 -19.95 4.31
N ALA A 207 12.23 -21.08 3.81
CA ALA A 207 13.02 -22.29 3.67
C ALA A 207 12.67 -23.04 2.37
N GLY A 208 13.67 -23.24 1.52
CA GLY A 208 13.50 -24.01 0.28
C GLY A 208 12.94 -23.20 -0.89
N SER A 209 11.91 -23.70 -1.53
CA SER A 209 11.28 -23.10 -2.71
C SER A 209 9.80 -23.45 -2.78
N PHE A 210 9.03 -22.68 -3.53
CA PHE A 210 7.63 -22.97 -3.82
C PHE A 210 7.41 -23.27 -5.31
N SER A 211 6.39 -24.05 -5.55
CA SER A 211 6.00 -24.47 -6.90
C SER A 211 5.24 -23.37 -7.63
N ARG A 212 5.16 -23.52 -8.97
CA ARG A 212 4.34 -22.63 -9.78
C ARG A 212 2.85 -22.72 -9.41
N SER A 213 2.34 -23.89 -9.07
CA SER A 213 0.94 -24.06 -8.63
C SER A 213 0.66 -23.36 -7.31
N GLN A 214 1.63 -23.28 -6.39
CA GLN A 214 1.51 -22.50 -5.17
C GLN A 214 1.51 -20.99 -5.47
N LEU A 215 2.34 -20.54 -6.40
CA LEU A 215 2.29 -19.15 -6.86
C LEU A 215 0.93 -18.79 -7.48
N ASP A 216 0.38 -19.66 -8.32
CA ASP A 216 -0.92 -19.44 -8.94
C ASP A 216 -2.04 -19.38 -7.85
N ALA A 217 -1.97 -20.22 -6.82
CA ALA A 217 -2.91 -20.18 -5.68
C ALA A 217 -2.79 -18.84 -4.90
N ILE A 218 -1.55 -18.37 -4.65
CA ILE A 218 -1.29 -17.07 -4.01
C ILE A 218 -1.88 -15.93 -4.85
N LEU A 219 -1.64 -15.90 -6.15
CA LEU A 219 -2.14 -14.85 -7.04
C LEU A 219 -3.67 -14.84 -7.13
N ASN A 220 -4.31 -15.99 -7.24
CA ASN A 220 -5.77 -16.11 -7.27
C ASN A 220 -6.40 -15.58 -5.96
N LEU A 221 -5.81 -15.94 -4.81
CA LEU A 221 -6.29 -15.48 -3.52
C LEU A 221 -6.06 -13.97 -3.34
N ALA A 222 -4.90 -13.46 -3.78
CA ALA A 222 -4.59 -12.04 -3.76
C ALA A 222 -5.56 -11.22 -4.62
N GLU A 223 -5.89 -11.69 -5.83
CA GLU A 223 -6.84 -11.03 -6.72
C GLU A 223 -8.20 -10.87 -6.04
N SER A 224 -8.72 -11.92 -5.41
CA SER A 224 -9.99 -11.87 -4.66
C SER A 224 -9.94 -10.84 -3.54
N GLY A 225 -8.91 -10.85 -2.71
CA GLY A 225 -8.76 -9.89 -1.60
C GLY A 225 -8.55 -8.45 -2.08
N ILE A 226 -7.82 -8.24 -3.17
CA ILE A 226 -7.60 -6.92 -3.77
C ILE A 226 -8.92 -6.34 -4.31
N GLN A 227 -9.74 -7.15 -4.97
CA GLN A 227 -11.06 -6.70 -5.44
C GLN A 227 -11.96 -6.29 -4.27
N GLU A 228 -11.94 -7.03 -3.16
CA GLU A 228 -12.66 -6.67 -1.94
C GLU A 228 -12.11 -5.36 -1.32
N LEU A 229 -10.79 -5.19 -1.21
CA LEU A 229 -10.17 -3.94 -0.74
C LEU A 229 -10.58 -2.73 -1.57
N MET A 230 -10.70 -2.90 -2.88
CA MET A 230 -11.12 -1.83 -3.80
C MET A 230 -12.57 -1.40 -3.60
N VAL A 231 -13.43 -2.26 -3.05
CA VAL A 231 -14.78 -1.86 -2.63
C VAL A 231 -14.69 -0.90 -1.46
N PHE A 232 -13.91 -1.22 -0.41
CA PHE A 232 -13.72 -0.33 0.74
C PHE A 232 -13.10 1.02 0.36
N GLN A 233 -12.20 1.06 -0.63
CA GLN A 233 -11.61 2.32 -1.12
C GLN A 233 -12.64 3.28 -1.76
N ARG A 234 -13.79 2.78 -2.20
CA ARG A 234 -14.87 3.57 -2.82
C ARG A 234 -15.85 4.14 -1.80
N ASP A 235 -15.91 3.56 -0.62
CA ASP A 235 -16.78 4.04 0.47
C ASP A 235 -16.11 5.26 1.13
N ARG A 236 -16.64 6.49 0.82
CA ARG A 236 -16.11 7.79 1.28
C ARG A 236 -17.07 8.47 2.24
#